data_241cc41021f7ad1a13ec1ac1ba106ca9
#
_entry.id   241cc41021f7ad1a13ec1ac1ba106ca9
#
_cell.length_a   1.000
_cell.length_b   1.000
_cell.length_c   1.000
_cell.angle_alpha   90.00
_cell.angle_beta   90.00
_cell.angle_gamma   90.00
#
_symmetry.space_group_name_H-M   'P 1'
#
loop_
_entity.id
_entity.type
_entity.pdbx_description
1 polymer ?
#
loop_
_entity_poly.entity_id
_entity_poly.type
_entity_poly.pdbx_seq_one_letter_code
_entity_poly.pdbx_strand_id
1 'polypeptide(L)'
;MYKLLAKDGNARRGEVETKHGTFQTPAFMPVGTYGAVKSISPEILDTLQAEIILSNTYHLMERPGVEIIKANGGLHNFMSWNKPILTD
;
A
#
# COMPACT_ATOMS: atom_id res chain seq x y z
N MET A 1 -3.84 -8.51 -11.04
CA MET A 1 -3.58 -8.62 -12.49
C MET A 1 -3.17 -7.27 -13.05
N TYR A 2 -2.20 -7.27 -13.93
CA TYR A 2 -1.71 -6.04 -14.56
C TYR A 2 -2.33 -5.87 -15.95
N LYS A 3 -2.73 -4.63 -16.28
CA LYS A 3 -3.27 -4.30 -17.59
C LYS A 3 -2.54 -3.09 -18.15
N LEU A 4 -1.94 -3.22 -19.33
CA LEU A 4 -1.31 -2.09 -20.04
C LEU A 4 -2.40 -1.23 -20.65
N LEU A 5 -2.41 0.06 -20.31
CA LEU A 5 -3.43 1.01 -20.80
C LEU A 5 -2.92 1.87 -21.94
N ALA A 6 -1.67 2.30 -21.89
CA ALA A 6 -1.07 3.17 -22.91
C ALA A 6 0.43 2.99 -22.95
N LYS A 7 1.01 3.30 -24.10
CA LYS A 7 2.44 3.19 -24.33
C LYS A 7 2.89 4.33 -25.25
N ASP A 8 4.05 4.91 -24.93
CA ASP A 8 4.69 5.92 -25.79
C ASP A 8 6.20 5.67 -25.72
N GLY A 9 6.76 5.07 -26.81
CA GLY A 9 8.13 4.59 -26.81
C GLY A 9 8.31 3.52 -25.73
N ASN A 10 9.22 3.76 -24.79
CA ASN A 10 9.43 2.87 -23.66
C ASN A 10 8.61 3.25 -22.43
N ALA A 11 7.90 4.39 -22.47
CA ALA A 11 7.02 4.79 -21.40
C ALA A 11 5.72 3.97 -21.44
N ARG A 12 5.21 3.57 -20.25
CA ARG A 12 4.02 2.76 -20.16
C ARG A 12 3.12 3.26 -19.04
N ARG A 13 1.83 3.24 -19.29
CA ARG A 13 0.82 3.46 -18.26
C ARG A 13 0.01 2.18 -18.12
N GLY A 14 -0.19 1.76 -16.90
CA GLY A 14 -0.94 0.53 -16.64
C GLY A 14 -1.82 0.63 -15.42
N GLU A 15 -2.51 -0.47 -15.14
CA GLU A 15 -3.38 -0.60 -14.01
C GLU A 15 -3.15 -1.97 -13.37
N VAL A 16 -3.05 -2.01 -12.04
CA VAL A 16 -2.92 -3.26 -11.29
C VAL A 16 -4.17 -3.45 -10.45
N GLU A 17 -4.79 -4.61 -10.61
CA GLU A 17 -5.97 -4.99 -9.84
C GLU A 17 -5.56 -5.91 -8.70
N THR A 18 -6.00 -5.60 -7.49
CA THR A 18 -5.78 -6.39 -6.28
C THR A 18 -7.09 -6.66 -5.58
N LYS A 19 -7.05 -7.48 -4.54
CA LYS A 19 -8.25 -7.75 -3.73
C LYS A 19 -8.75 -6.52 -2.97
N HIS A 20 -7.90 -5.52 -2.77
CA HIS A 20 -8.26 -4.30 -2.04
C HIS A 20 -8.40 -3.09 -2.95
N GLY A 21 -8.57 -3.31 -4.24
CA GLY A 21 -8.77 -2.25 -5.22
C GLY A 21 -7.70 -2.22 -6.29
N THR A 22 -7.74 -1.19 -7.11
CA THR A 22 -6.82 -1.01 -8.22
C THR A 22 -5.94 0.20 -7.99
N PHE A 23 -4.76 0.20 -8.61
CA PHE A 23 -3.92 1.39 -8.65
C PHE A 23 -3.31 1.55 -10.05
N GLN A 24 -3.05 2.80 -10.40
CA GLN A 24 -2.47 3.14 -11.70
C GLN A 24 -0.95 3.08 -11.61
N THR A 25 -0.29 2.73 -12.73
CA THR A 25 1.16 2.76 -12.82
C THR A 25 1.60 3.72 -13.92
N PRO A 26 2.75 4.38 -13.79
CA PRO A 26 3.66 4.32 -12.65
C PRO A 26 3.04 4.93 -11.40
N ALA A 27 3.43 4.43 -10.22
CA ALA A 27 2.89 4.88 -8.94
C ALA A 27 4.01 5.12 -7.94
N PHE A 28 3.89 6.20 -7.17
CA PHE A 28 4.72 6.40 -5.99
C PHE A 28 4.07 5.67 -4.82
N MET A 29 4.85 4.90 -4.08
CA MET A 29 4.37 4.15 -2.92
C MET A 29 4.92 4.77 -1.64
N PRO A 30 4.10 5.57 -0.91
CA PRO A 30 4.55 6.05 0.41
C PRO A 30 4.91 4.89 1.32
N VAL A 31 5.99 5.03 2.09
CA VAL A 31 6.52 3.95 2.92
C VAL A 31 5.87 3.97 4.30
N GLY A 32 5.23 2.86 4.68
CA GLY A 32 4.62 2.66 5.97
C GLY A 32 5.31 1.54 6.74
N THR A 33 6.57 1.72 7.11
CA THR A 33 7.45 0.68 7.65
C THR A 33 6.87 -0.03 8.87
N TYR A 34 6.31 0.73 9.82
CA TYR A 34 5.74 0.19 11.07
C TYR A 34 4.20 0.28 11.10
N GLY A 35 3.57 0.11 9.95
CA GLY A 35 2.13 0.20 9.84
C GLY A 35 1.60 1.63 9.75
N ALA A 36 2.48 2.59 9.51
CA ALA A 36 2.11 3.99 9.31
C ALA A 36 3.14 4.69 8.45
N VAL A 37 2.69 5.61 7.63
CA VAL A 37 3.58 6.53 6.92
C VAL A 37 4.00 7.61 7.90
N LYS A 38 5.30 7.80 8.08
CA LYS A 38 5.85 8.72 9.08
C LYS A 38 5.29 10.13 8.90
N SER A 39 4.75 10.69 9.97
CA SER A 39 4.20 12.05 10.03
C SER A 39 2.96 12.30 9.16
N ILE A 40 2.37 11.26 8.56
CA ILE A 40 1.20 11.41 7.69
C ILE A 40 0.14 10.38 8.10
N SER A 41 -1.08 10.86 8.39
CA SER A 41 -2.19 9.98 8.75
C SER A 41 -2.80 9.30 7.52
N PRO A 42 -3.53 8.19 7.69
CA PRO A 42 -4.25 7.56 6.58
C PRO A 42 -5.23 8.50 5.88
N GLU A 43 -5.88 9.41 6.63
CA GLU A 43 -6.81 10.38 6.06
C GLU A 43 -6.09 11.37 5.14
N ILE A 44 -4.89 11.80 5.51
CA ILE A 44 -4.08 12.70 4.67
C ILE A 44 -3.62 11.95 3.42
N LEU A 45 -3.20 10.69 3.54
CA LEU A 45 -2.83 9.87 2.38
C LEU A 45 -3.98 9.74 1.40
N ASP A 46 -5.20 9.56 1.88
CA ASP A 46 -6.38 9.48 1.04
C ASP A 46 -6.66 10.81 0.34
N THR A 47 -6.52 11.92 1.06
CA THR A 47 -6.68 13.26 0.52
C THR A 47 -5.66 13.54 -0.59
N LEU A 48 -4.44 13.04 -0.44
CA LEU A 48 -3.39 13.17 -1.45
C LEU A 48 -3.54 12.16 -2.60
N GLN A 49 -4.60 11.37 -2.58
CA GLN A 49 -4.91 10.38 -3.63
C GLN A 49 -3.86 9.29 -3.76
N ALA A 50 -3.20 8.92 -2.67
CA ALA A 50 -2.34 7.74 -2.66
C ALA A 50 -3.18 6.49 -2.90
N GLU A 51 -2.78 5.68 -3.86
CA GLU A 51 -3.54 4.49 -4.25
C GLU A 51 -2.96 3.21 -3.67
N ILE A 52 -1.69 3.23 -3.28
CA ILE A 52 -0.98 2.08 -2.73
C ILE A 52 0.09 2.59 -1.77
N ILE A 53 0.34 1.84 -0.72
CA ILE A 53 1.43 2.11 0.21
C ILE A 53 2.33 0.88 0.32
N LEU A 54 3.55 1.09 0.78
CA LEU A 54 4.53 0.02 0.97
C LEU A 54 4.75 -0.21 2.45
N SER A 55 4.73 -1.47 2.86
CA SER A 55 5.05 -1.88 4.23
C SER A 55 6.18 -2.89 4.21
N ASN A 56 6.91 -3.00 5.31
CA ASN A 56 8.03 -3.91 5.42
C ASN A 56 7.70 -5.06 6.38
N THR A 57 7.67 -6.27 5.84
CA THR A 57 7.32 -7.48 6.59
C THR A 57 8.26 -7.72 7.77
N TYR A 58 9.55 -7.55 7.58
CA TYR A 58 10.54 -7.78 8.64
C TYR A 58 10.30 -6.85 9.83
N HIS A 59 10.15 -5.55 9.56
CA HIS A 59 9.91 -4.57 10.63
C HIS A 59 8.58 -4.79 11.33
N LEU A 60 7.53 -5.14 10.59
CA LEU A 60 6.21 -5.41 11.18
C LEU A 60 6.22 -6.68 12.03
N MET A 61 7.00 -7.69 11.65
CA MET A 61 7.20 -8.91 12.43
C MET A 61 7.85 -8.62 13.77
N GLU A 62 8.80 -7.71 13.80
CA GLU A 62 9.48 -7.30 15.03
C GLU A 62 8.62 -6.35 15.89
N ARG A 63 7.91 -5.44 15.25
CA ARG A 63 7.11 -4.41 15.93
C ARG A 63 5.92 -3.98 15.06
N PRO A 64 4.69 -4.22 15.48
CA PRO A 64 4.26 -4.74 16.79
C PRO A 64 4.31 -6.27 16.91
N GLY A 65 4.59 -7.00 15.83
CA GLY A 65 4.59 -8.45 15.78
C GLY A 65 3.32 -9.01 15.15
N VAL A 66 3.44 -10.22 14.63
CA VAL A 66 2.37 -10.89 13.87
C VAL A 66 1.11 -11.08 14.71
N GLU A 67 1.25 -11.41 15.98
CA GLU A 67 0.09 -11.67 16.86
C GLU A 67 -0.80 -10.45 17.03
N ILE A 68 -0.19 -9.26 17.17
CA ILE A 68 -0.95 -8.01 17.33
C ILE A 68 -1.66 -7.65 16.02
N ILE A 69 -0.98 -7.79 14.88
CA ILE A 69 -1.58 -7.51 13.59
C ILE A 69 -2.75 -8.45 13.33
N LYS A 70 -2.59 -9.73 13.63
CA LYS A 70 -3.64 -10.73 13.50
C LYS A 70 -4.83 -10.43 14.40
N ALA A 71 -4.56 -10.02 15.65
CA ALA A 71 -5.62 -9.68 16.59
C ALA A 71 -6.44 -8.46 16.13
N ASN A 72 -5.86 -7.58 15.34
CA ASN A 72 -6.55 -6.43 14.75
C ASN A 72 -7.24 -6.75 13.43
N GLY A 73 -7.27 -8.01 13.01
CA GLY A 73 -7.96 -8.42 11.79
C GLY A 73 -7.14 -8.31 10.52
N GLY A 74 -5.82 -8.26 10.64
CA GLY A 74 -4.90 -8.19 9.52
C GLY A 74 -4.29 -6.80 9.32
N LEU A 75 -3.40 -6.71 8.35
CA LEU A 75 -2.59 -5.51 8.16
C LEU A 75 -3.42 -4.30 7.76
N HIS A 76 -4.39 -4.46 6.86
CA HIS A 76 -5.25 -3.35 6.44
C HIS A 76 -6.02 -2.74 7.61
N ASN A 77 -6.61 -3.57 8.44
CA ASN A 77 -7.33 -3.09 9.63
C ASN A 77 -6.39 -2.45 10.64
N PHE A 78 -5.22 -3.07 10.85
CA PHE A 78 -4.21 -2.54 11.75
C PHE A 78 -3.76 -1.13 11.34
N MET A 79 -3.56 -0.92 10.04
CA MET A 79 -3.11 0.36 9.49
C MET A 79 -4.24 1.37 9.25
N SER A 80 -5.49 0.94 9.34
CA SER A 80 -6.66 1.74 8.93
C SER A 80 -6.53 2.19 7.46
N TRP A 81 -6.02 1.30 6.63
CA TRP A 81 -5.83 1.54 5.20
C TRP A 81 -6.55 0.46 4.41
N ASN A 82 -7.52 0.85 3.60
CA ASN A 82 -8.39 -0.10 2.90
C ASN A 82 -8.04 -0.29 1.41
N LYS A 83 -6.94 0.30 0.97
CA LYS A 83 -6.47 0.21 -0.41
C LYS A 83 -5.29 -0.77 -0.52
N PRO A 84 -4.73 -1.00 -1.70
CA PRO A 84 -3.60 -1.91 -1.87
C PRO A 84 -2.40 -1.59 -0.99
N ILE A 85 -1.73 -2.64 -0.55
CA ILE A 85 -0.47 -2.57 0.20
C ILE A 85 0.53 -3.50 -0.47
N LEU A 86 1.72 -3.00 -0.77
CA LEU A 86 2.84 -3.83 -1.17
C LEU A 86 3.64 -4.15 0.10
N THR A 87 3.85 -5.42 0.37
CA THR A 87 4.66 -5.85 1.51
C THR A 87 6.01 -6.34 1.00
N ASP A 88 7.06 -5.73 1.51
CA ASP A 88 8.43 -6.10 1.15
C ASP A 88 8.99 -7.12 2.14
#